data_d6cca223e9f249bf3e2844ef67f9e058
#
_entry.id   d6cca223e9f249bf3e2844ef67f9e058
#
_cell.length_a   1.000
_cell.length_b   1.000
_cell.length_c   1.000
_cell.angle_alpha   90.00
_cell.angle_beta   90.00
_cell.angle_gamma   90.00
#
_symmetry.space_group_name_H-M   'P 1'
#
loop_
_entity.id
_entity.type
_entity.pdbx_description
1 polymer ?
#
loop_
_entity_poly.entity_id
_entity_poly.type
_entity_poly.pdbx_seq_one_letter_code
_entity_poly.pdbx_strand_id
1 'polypeptide(L)'
;MFDIINNVHSIYAKVIHFPYPKAGTTNSAVKVGYVSSTGGNTTWIAIPGDPRNNYLPRMEFIPESDELFIQQLNRPQNTNKVWIAKISDNSLNNIFTDTDAAWLDTNDNIQWLKDNRYFTWESERSGWRHLYRISRDGKDIQPITKRDLD
;
A
#
# COMPACT_ATOMS: atom_id res chain seq x y z
N MET A 1 17.91 9.84 -15.87
CA MET A 1 17.66 8.70 -16.78
C MET A 1 18.53 7.56 -16.33
N PHE A 2 18.01 6.36 -16.36
CA PHE A 2 18.74 5.11 -16.08
C PHE A 2 18.73 4.26 -17.34
N ASP A 3 19.80 3.53 -17.60
CA ASP A 3 19.95 2.75 -18.82
C ASP A 3 19.97 1.27 -18.50
N ILE A 4 19.09 0.51 -19.14
CA ILE A 4 19.12 -0.95 -19.15
C ILE A 4 19.57 -1.41 -20.53
N ILE A 5 20.51 -2.36 -20.56
CA ILE A 5 20.94 -2.99 -21.79
C ILE A 5 20.10 -4.25 -22.01
N ASN A 6 19.27 -4.22 -23.04
CA ASN A 6 18.54 -5.41 -23.48
C ASN A 6 19.36 -6.15 -24.54
N ASN A 7 19.93 -7.28 -24.16
CA ASN A 7 20.73 -8.16 -25.01
C ASN A 7 20.05 -9.51 -25.30
N VAL A 8 18.77 -9.64 -24.97
CA VAL A 8 18.03 -10.91 -25.05
C VAL A 8 17.22 -11.05 -26.36
N HIS A 9 16.72 -9.92 -26.91
CA HIS A 9 15.74 -9.95 -27.98
C HIS A 9 16.32 -9.77 -29.39
N SER A 10 17.62 -9.48 -29.51
CA SER A 10 18.29 -9.32 -30.82
C SER A 10 19.79 -9.61 -30.72
N ILE A 11 20.42 -9.85 -31.86
CA ILE A 11 21.88 -10.06 -31.97
C ILE A 11 22.66 -8.81 -31.48
N TYR A 12 22.11 -7.63 -31.71
CA TYR A 12 22.69 -6.37 -31.21
C TYR A 12 21.92 -5.87 -30.01
N ALA A 13 22.66 -5.56 -28.94
CA ALA A 13 22.09 -5.00 -27.72
C ALA A 13 21.41 -3.65 -27.98
N LYS A 14 20.29 -3.42 -27.32
CA LYS A 14 19.56 -2.13 -27.34
C LYS A 14 19.62 -1.50 -25.98
N VAL A 15 19.95 -0.21 -25.90
CA VAL A 15 19.87 0.59 -24.69
C VAL A 15 18.43 1.10 -24.53
N ILE A 16 17.81 0.85 -23.39
CA ILE A 16 16.50 1.34 -23.01
C ILE A 16 16.71 2.39 -21.94
N HIS A 17 16.33 3.64 -22.24
CA HIS A 17 16.38 4.75 -21.31
C HIS A 17 15.06 4.90 -20.58
N PHE A 18 15.05 4.96 -19.25
CA PHE A 18 13.84 5.22 -18.48
C PHE A 18 14.12 6.08 -17.25
N PRO A 19 13.13 6.83 -16.77
CA PRO A 19 13.25 7.59 -15.52
C PRO A 19 13.29 6.64 -14.32
N TYR A 20 14.35 6.73 -13.53
CA TYR A 20 14.52 5.97 -12.30
C TYR A 20 15.02 6.91 -11.19
N PRO A 21 14.23 7.18 -10.15
CA PRO A 21 14.67 8.01 -9.06
C PRO A 21 15.70 7.26 -8.20
N LYS A 22 16.92 7.76 -8.18
CA LYS A 22 17.96 7.27 -7.26
C LYS A 22 17.75 7.84 -5.85
N ALA A 23 18.35 7.19 -4.84
CA ALA A 23 18.36 7.71 -3.48
C ALA A 23 18.79 9.19 -3.45
N GLY A 24 18.07 10.01 -2.67
CA GLY A 24 18.30 11.45 -2.58
C GLY A 24 17.72 12.30 -3.71
N THR A 25 17.19 11.70 -4.79
CA THR A 25 16.52 12.45 -5.87
C THR A 25 15.01 12.58 -5.65
N THR A 26 14.39 13.51 -6.38
CA THR A 26 12.94 13.69 -6.37
C THR A 26 12.23 12.45 -6.89
N ASN A 27 11.27 11.93 -6.13
CA ASN A 27 10.44 10.80 -6.53
C ASN A 27 9.30 11.23 -7.45
N SER A 28 8.69 10.26 -8.14
CA SER A 28 7.45 10.48 -8.89
C SER A 28 6.29 10.79 -7.94
N ALA A 29 5.40 11.69 -8.33
CA ALA A 29 4.14 11.88 -7.63
C ALA A 29 3.20 10.71 -7.93
N VAL A 30 2.54 10.17 -6.89
CA VAL A 30 1.59 9.08 -6.99
C VAL A 30 0.20 9.50 -6.53
N LYS A 31 -0.84 9.01 -7.20
CA LYS A 31 -2.24 9.24 -6.85
C LYS A 31 -3.05 7.97 -7.06
N VAL A 32 -4.11 7.83 -6.30
CA VAL A 32 -5.14 6.79 -6.49
C VAL A 32 -6.43 7.44 -6.94
N GLY A 33 -7.08 6.84 -7.91
CA GLY A 33 -8.38 7.26 -8.39
C GLY A 33 -9.16 6.05 -8.92
N TYR A 34 -10.43 6.25 -9.12
CA TYR A 34 -11.32 5.25 -9.67
C TYR A 34 -12.15 5.82 -10.82
N VAL A 35 -12.60 4.94 -11.70
CA VAL A 35 -13.44 5.25 -12.85
C VAL A 35 -14.48 4.15 -12.99
N SER A 36 -15.67 4.48 -13.48
CA SER A 36 -16.70 3.48 -13.79
C SER A 36 -16.19 2.46 -14.82
N SER A 37 -16.58 1.20 -14.67
CA SER A 37 -16.31 0.14 -15.67
C SER A 37 -16.89 0.47 -17.07
N THR A 38 -17.86 1.37 -17.13
CA THR A 38 -18.44 1.89 -18.37
C THR A 38 -17.69 3.11 -18.92
N GLY A 39 -16.60 3.53 -18.28
CA GLY A 39 -15.82 4.71 -18.62
C GLY A 39 -16.33 5.99 -17.95
N GLY A 40 -15.79 7.12 -18.38
CA GLY A 40 -16.11 8.44 -17.83
C GLY A 40 -14.90 9.11 -17.17
N ASN A 41 -15.17 10.12 -16.35
CA ASN A 41 -14.13 10.87 -15.65
C ASN A 41 -13.57 10.08 -14.46
N THR A 42 -12.25 10.18 -14.25
CA THR A 42 -11.60 9.64 -13.07
C THR A 42 -11.91 10.50 -11.84
N THR A 43 -12.39 9.89 -10.77
CA THR A 43 -12.50 10.52 -9.44
C THR A 43 -11.24 10.22 -8.65
N TRP A 44 -10.55 11.25 -8.17
CA TRP A 44 -9.32 11.12 -7.42
C TRP A 44 -9.59 11.09 -5.92
N ILE A 45 -8.97 10.13 -5.23
CA ILE A 45 -9.02 10.02 -3.77
C ILE A 45 -7.97 10.98 -3.19
N ALA A 46 -8.38 11.82 -2.25
CA ALA A 46 -7.53 12.84 -1.63
C ALA A 46 -6.65 12.25 -0.52
N ILE A 47 -5.68 11.39 -0.89
CA ILE A 47 -4.71 10.83 0.06
C ILE A 47 -3.88 11.98 0.65
N PRO A 48 -3.81 12.11 1.99
CA PRO A 48 -3.06 13.19 2.64
C PRO A 48 -1.55 13.09 2.45
N GLY A 49 -0.88 14.24 2.44
CA GLY A 49 0.57 14.37 2.35
C GLY A 49 1.07 14.75 0.97
N ASP A 50 2.38 14.94 0.85
CA ASP A 50 3.02 15.24 -0.42
C ASP A 50 3.09 13.96 -1.27
N PRO A 51 2.48 13.92 -2.48
CA PRO A 51 2.46 12.75 -3.33
C PRO A 51 3.85 12.29 -3.81
N ARG A 52 4.89 13.11 -3.63
CA ARG A 52 6.29 12.77 -3.93
C ARG A 52 7.05 12.19 -2.74
N ASN A 53 6.49 12.31 -1.53
CA ASN A 53 7.10 11.86 -0.28
C ASN A 53 6.35 10.67 0.34
N ASN A 54 5.54 9.99 -0.45
CA ASN A 54 4.89 8.75 -0.07
C ASN A 54 4.85 7.75 -1.23
N TYR A 55 4.52 6.52 -0.91
CA TYR A 55 4.23 5.44 -1.84
C TYR A 55 2.83 4.91 -1.58
N LEU A 56 2.14 4.48 -2.63
CA LEU A 56 0.85 3.78 -2.57
C LEU A 56 1.05 2.37 -3.15
N PRO A 57 1.72 1.49 -2.40
CA PRO A 57 2.21 0.22 -2.95
C PRO A 57 1.09 -0.79 -3.20
N ARG A 58 0.01 -0.74 -2.42
CA ARG A 58 -1.10 -1.68 -2.53
C ARG A 58 -2.42 -0.98 -2.35
N MET A 59 -3.38 -1.43 -3.14
CA MET A 59 -4.79 -1.10 -3.01
C MET A 59 -5.62 -2.28 -3.49
N GLU A 60 -6.76 -2.51 -2.85
CA GLU A 60 -7.70 -3.55 -3.25
C GLU A 60 -9.12 -3.17 -2.84
N PHE A 61 -10.10 -3.63 -3.61
CA PHE A 61 -11.49 -3.51 -3.17
C PHE A 61 -11.76 -4.47 -2.02
N ILE A 62 -12.44 -3.96 -0.99
CA ILE A 62 -12.95 -4.82 0.07
C ILE A 62 -14.08 -5.66 -0.52
N PRO A 63 -14.05 -6.99 -0.38
CA PRO A 63 -15.06 -7.86 -0.98
C PRO A 63 -16.49 -7.41 -0.65
N GLU A 64 -17.39 -7.50 -1.62
CA GLU A 64 -18.82 -7.19 -1.48
C GLU A 64 -19.13 -5.80 -0.92
N SER A 65 -18.26 -4.81 -1.18
CA SER A 65 -18.44 -3.43 -0.72
C SER A 65 -18.06 -2.41 -1.80
N ASP A 66 -18.43 -1.15 -1.58
CA ASP A 66 -18.02 0.01 -2.38
C ASP A 66 -16.79 0.72 -1.78
N GLU A 67 -15.94 -0.01 -1.08
CA GLU A 67 -14.79 0.54 -0.37
C GLU A 67 -13.47 0.00 -0.90
N LEU A 68 -12.48 0.87 -0.92
CA LEU A 68 -11.12 0.61 -1.35
C LEU A 68 -10.18 0.68 -0.15
N PHE A 69 -9.47 -0.42 0.11
CA PHE A 69 -8.39 -0.51 1.09
C PHE A 69 -7.09 -0.04 0.44
N ILE A 70 -6.37 0.88 1.08
CA ILE A 70 -5.17 1.51 0.50
C ILE A 70 -4.07 1.54 1.55
N GLN A 71 -2.88 1.09 1.17
CA GLN A 71 -1.67 1.25 1.97
C GLN A 71 -0.89 2.47 1.50
N GLN A 72 -0.47 3.31 2.45
CA GLN A 72 0.38 4.47 2.21
C GLN A 72 1.64 4.38 3.07
N LEU A 73 2.77 4.14 2.44
CA LEU A 73 4.08 4.24 3.08
C LEU A 73 4.64 5.65 2.96
N ASN A 74 5.25 6.14 4.01
CA ASN A 74 6.08 7.35 3.92
C ASN A 74 7.37 7.04 3.15
N ARG A 75 8.09 8.07 2.69
CA ARG A 75 9.32 7.88 1.91
C ARG A 75 10.46 7.15 2.65
N PRO A 76 10.66 7.32 3.98
CA PRO A 76 11.58 6.50 4.76
C PRO A 76 11.16 5.04 4.90
N GLN A 77 9.93 4.68 4.55
CA GLN A 77 9.34 3.35 4.66
C GLN A 77 9.38 2.77 6.09
N ASN A 78 9.13 3.61 7.05
CA ASN A 78 9.03 3.24 8.46
C ASN A 78 7.66 3.56 9.09
N THR A 79 6.72 3.99 8.26
CA THR A 79 5.31 4.24 8.63
C THR A 79 4.42 3.81 7.48
N ASN A 80 3.51 2.87 7.74
CA ASN A 80 2.48 2.42 6.82
C ASN A 80 1.10 2.80 7.37
N LYS A 81 0.42 3.73 6.70
CA LYS A 81 -0.96 4.12 7.00
C LYS A 81 -1.93 3.34 6.15
N VAL A 82 -2.92 2.76 6.79
CA VAL A 82 -4.00 2.03 6.14
C VAL A 82 -5.25 2.88 6.09
N TRP A 83 -5.74 3.08 4.88
CA TRP A 83 -6.92 3.88 4.61
C TRP A 83 -8.05 3.03 4.05
N ILE A 84 -9.28 3.37 4.40
CA ILE A 84 -10.47 2.93 3.69
C ILE A 84 -11.10 4.15 3.02
N ALA A 85 -11.19 4.10 1.70
CA ALA A 85 -11.89 5.08 0.89
C ALA A 85 -13.24 4.51 0.44
N LYS A 86 -14.32 5.25 0.69
CA LYS A 86 -15.65 4.87 0.23
C LYS A 86 -15.95 5.55 -1.11
N ILE A 87 -16.32 4.74 -2.11
CA ILE A 87 -16.51 5.21 -3.49
C ILE A 87 -17.77 6.08 -3.61
N SER A 88 -18.85 5.71 -2.92
CA SER A 88 -20.16 6.38 -3.05
C SER A 88 -20.17 7.83 -2.57
N ASP A 89 -19.33 8.20 -1.61
CA ASP A 89 -19.26 9.56 -1.05
C ASP A 89 -17.85 10.18 -1.08
N ASN A 90 -16.88 9.45 -1.63
CA ASN A 90 -15.45 9.83 -1.71
C ASN A 90 -14.84 10.16 -0.34
N SER A 91 -15.38 9.60 0.75
CA SER A 91 -14.79 9.75 2.09
C SER A 91 -13.54 8.89 2.24
N LEU A 92 -12.60 9.35 3.09
CA LEU A 92 -11.34 8.67 3.35
C LEU A 92 -11.08 8.63 4.85
N ASN A 93 -10.90 7.44 5.40
CA ASN A 93 -10.65 7.24 6.82
C ASN A 93 -9.34 6.47 7.04
N ASN A 94 -8.44 7.02 7.87
CA ASN A 94 -7.32 6.25 8.37
C ASN A 94 -7.81 5.31 9.46
N ILE A 95 -7.72 4.01 9.23
CA ILE A 95 -8.20 2.99 10.17
C ILE A 95 -7.08 2.41 11.03
N PHE A 96 -5.84 2.47 10.54
CA PHE A 96 -4.73 1.82 11.21
C PHE A 96 -3.41 2.46 10.76
N THR A 97 -2.42 2.46 11.64
CA THR A 97 -1.06 2.88 11.31
C THR A 97 -0.07 1.90 11.93
N ASP A 98 0.80 1.36 11.10
CA ASP A 98 1.94 0.56 11.52
C ASP A 98 3.22 1.39 11.45
N THR A 99 4.11 1.20 12.41
CA THR A 99 5.38 1.91 12.49
C THR A 99 6.48 1.00 12.97
N ASP A 100 7.66 1.19 12.41
CA ASP A 100 8.90 0.57 12.89
C ASP A 100 10.01 1.63 12.98
N ALA A 101 10.97 1.43 13.85
CA ALA A 101 12.09 2.37 14.00
C ALA A 101 13.06 2.33 12.82
N ALA A 102 13.14 1.21 12.12
CA ALA A 102 14.04 0.97 10.99
C ALA A 102 13.30 0.92 9.65
N TRP A 103 12.45 -0.08 9.43
CA TRP A 103 11.87 -0.38 8.13
C TRP A 103 10.55 -1.14 8.25
N LEU A 104 9.63 -0.89 7.33
CA LEU A 104 8.39 -1.67 7.15
C LEU A 104 8.30 -2.19 5.73
N ASP A 105 7.99 -3.46 5.60
CA ASP A 105 7.55 -4.06 4.35
C ASP A 105 6.07 -3.75 4.06
N THR A 106 5.70 -3.81 2.80
CA THR A 106 4.29 -3.82 2.38
C THR A 106 3.62 -5.12 2.78
N ASN A 107 2.38 -5.04 3.24
CA ASN A 107 1.57 -6.24 3.44
C ASN A 107 0.88 -6.64 2.13
N ASP A 108 1.27 -7.79 1.57
CA ASP A 108 0.78 -8.28 0.28
C ASP A 108 -0.34 -9.35 0.44
N ASN A 109 -0.49 -9.91 1.64
CA ASN A 109 -1.37 -11.04 1.93
C ASN A 109 -2.51 -10.66 2.88
N ILE A 110 -3.26 -9.60 2.54
CA ILE A 110 -4.42 -9.20 3.32
C ILE A 110 -5.56 -10.20 3.09
N GLN A 111 -6.12 -10.72 4.18
CA GLN A 111 -7.30 -11.58 4.14
C GLN A 111 -8.43 -10.95 4.94
N TRP A 112 -9.57 -10.74 4.30
CA TRP A 112 -10.78 -10.27 4.97
C TRP A 112 -11.51 -11.42 5.64
N LEU A 113 -11.92 -11.23 6.88
CA LEU A 113 -12.49 -12.26 7.75
C LEU A 113 -13.88 -11.85 8.24
N LYS A 114 -14.77 -12.85 8.45
CA LYS A 114 -16.08 -12.67 9.08
C LYS A 114 -16.90 -11.53 8.47
N ASP A 115 -17.30 -11.68 7.24
CA ASP A 115 -18.11 -10.68 6.54
C ASP A 115 -17.44 -9.29 6.53
N ASN A 116 -16.15 -9.26 6.30
CA ASN A 116 -15.29 -8.06 6.22
C ASN A 116 -15.25 -7.21 7.51
N ARG A 117 -15.52 -7.82 8.67
CA ARG A 117 -15.39 -7.12 9.96
C ARG A 117 -13.96 -7.06 10.47
N TYR A 118 -13.10 -7.92 9.99
CA TYR A 118 -11.68 -7.99 10.34
C TYR A 118 -10.84 -8.23 9.10
N PHE A 119 -9.56 -7.90 9.20
CA PHE A 119 -8.55 -8.29 8.22
C PHE A 119 -7.28 -8.79 8.91
N THR A 120 -6.47 -9.54 8.18
CA THR A 120 -5.16 -10.01 8.65
C THR A 120 -4.09 -8.97 8.33
N TRP A 121 -3.09 -8.87 9.20
CA TRP A 121 -1.95 -7.96 9.03
C TRP A 121 -0.68 -8.58 9.59
N GLU A 122 0.41 -8.57 8.83
CA GLU A 122 1.73 -8.96 9.32
C GLU A 122 2.44 -7.72 9.88
N SER A 123 3.00 -7.83 11.10
CA SER A 123 3.70 -6.72 11.75
C SER A 123 4.75 -7.22 12.73
N GLU A 124 5.85 -6.49 12.82
CA GLU A 124 6.94 -6.72 13.78
C GLU A 124 6.83 -5.83 15.03
N ARG A 125 5.67 -5.21 15.26
CA ARG A 125 5.41 -4.29 16.38
C ARG A 125 5.72 -4.84 17.78
N SER A 126 5.75 -6.16 17.93
CA SER A 126 6.10 -6.86 19.18
C SER A 126 7.56 -7.31 19.26
N GLY A 127 8.38 -6.98 18.24
CA GLY A 127 9.78 -7.39 18.12
C GLY A 127 10.01 -8.62 17.25
N TRP A 128 8.94 -9.33 16.87
CA TRP A 128 8.95 -10.48 15.99
C TRP A 128 7.84 -10.36 14.95
N ARG A 129 8.01 -10.95 13.77
CA ARG A 129 7.01 -10.94 12.72
C ARG A 129 5.83 -11.84 13.07
N HIS A 130 4.72 -11.21 13.41
CA HIS A 130 3.48 -11.90 13.77
C HIS A 130 2.34 -11.54 12.84
N LEU A 131 1.42 -12.51 12.71
CA LEU A 131 0.12 -12.29 12.09
C LEU A 131 -0.85 -11.73 13.13
N TYR A 132 -1.49 -10.63 12.81
CA TYR A 132 -2.52 -9.98 13.60
C TYR A 132 -3.88 -10.06 12.91
N ARG A 133 -4.93 -10.10 13.72
CA ARG A 133 -6.29 -9.80 13.31
C ARG A 133 -6.59 -8.36 13.72
N ILE A 134 -7.03 -7.54 12.78
CA ILE A 134 -7.38 -6.14 13.02
C ILE A 134 -8.83 -5.93 12.64
N SER A 135 -9.60 -5.24 13.49
CA SER A 135 -10.97 -4.86 13.16
C SER A 135 -10.99 -3.82 12.03
N ARG A 136 -12.06 -3.80 11.24
CA ARG A 136 -12.23 -2.87 10.11
C ARG A 136 -12.11 -1.39 10.51
N ASP A 137 -12.43 -1.04 11.75
CA ASP A 137 -12.26 0.31 12.30
C ASP A 137 -10.90 0.54 12.97
N GLY A 138 -10.02 -0.47 12.96
CA GLY A 138 -8.67 -0.43 13.50
C GLY A 138 -8.55 -0.43 15.03
N LYS A 139 -9.65 -0.56 15.77
CA LYS A 139 -9.66 -0.42 17.23
C LYS A 139 -9.34 -1.71 17.98
N ASP A 140 -9.67 -2.86 17.40
CA ASP A 140 -9.35 -4.18 17.97
C ASP A 140 -8.21 -4.82 17.19
N ILE A 141 -7.03 -4.91 17.82
CA ILE A 141 -5.80 -5.50 17.26
C ILE A 141 -5.39 -6.66 18.13
N GLN A 142 -5.44 -7.87 17.60
CA GLN A 142 -5.12 -9.10 18.34
C GLN A 142 -4.08 -9.93 17.59
N PRO A 143 -2.98 -10.36 18.26
CA PRO A 143 -2.04 -11.28 17.66
C PRO A 143 -2.68 -12.66 17.48
N ILE A 144 -2.55 -13.24 16.28
CA ILE A 144 -2.93 -14.62 15.98
C ILE A 144 -1.78 -15.54 16.32
N THR A 145 -0.56 -15.20 15.93
CA THR A 145 0.66 -15.93 16.28
C THR A 145 1.35 -15.29 17.47
N LYS A 146 2.01 -16.09 18.33
CA LYS A 146 2.52 -15.62 19.63
C LYS A 146 3.88 -16.21 19.98
N ARG A 147 4.57 -16.88 19.06
CA ARG A 147 5.89 -17.44 19.34
C ARG A 147 6.96 -16.42 18.97
N ASP A 148 7.99 -16.30 19.77
CA ASP A 148 9.17 -15.46 19.50
C ASP A 148 10.06 -16.12 18.42
N LEU A 149 9.48 -16.33 17.25
CA LEU A 149 10.09 -16.96 16.06
C LEU A 149 9.59 -16.23 14.81
N ASP A 150 10.47 -16.03 13.84
CA ASP A 150 10.14 -15.66 12.48
C ASP A 150 9.76 -16.88 11.63
#